data_d488b49058b2a3fd93e19eb8773a152b
#
_entry.id   d488b49058b2a3fd93e19eb8773a152b
#
_cell.length_a   1.000
_cell.length_b   1.000
_cell.length_c   1.000
_cell.angle_alpha   90.00
_cell.angle_beta   90.00
_cell.angle_gamma   90.00
#
_symmetry.space_group_name_H-M   'P 1'
#
loop_
_entity.id
_entity.type
_entity.pdbx_description
1 polymer ?
#
loop_
_entity_poly.entity_id
_entity_poly.type
_entity_poly.pdbx_seq_one_letter_code
_entity_poly.pdbx_strand_id
1 'polypeptide(L)'
;SISIHIKAFSEEMNASGESYALPVRLVAKQGSIDVMPVTGSLVILANSIMEFSAPQFVGSTELVAKKFSEAPETYNEFTVEVRFQVSNTANRNRAVFSTSGSDGKSLLLRFEDPQSDNSDHKAHSLVQIQTHETYLNPTYSFEPNKWQHLAVTYNGSKYRIYINGKDGGSKDVAGGPCIFGNMSWFSGGSWWSGCKILVSEARIWSVCRSEIQIQNNMTITSPKSPGLEAYWRFNEGKGNVFEDATGKGHTITTTVTPVWIDKILSTDEATPWK
;
A
#
# COMPACT_ATOMS: atom_id res chain seq x y z
N SER A 1 -21.79 -28.22 19.26
CA SER A 1 -20.75 -27.41 18.62
C SER A 1 -20.19 -28.17 17.43
N ILE A 2 -19.95 -27.47 16.35
CA ILE A 2 -19.28 -27.99 15.15
C ILE A 2 -17.91 -27.36 15.14
N SER A 3 -16.85 -28.16 15.09
CA SER A 3 -15.49 -27.66 14.93
C SER A 3 -15.06 -27.83 13.47
N ILE A 4 -14.59 -26.75 12.86
CA ILE A 4 -14.04 -26.77 11.52
C ILE A 4 -12.53 -26.52 11.64
N HIS A 5 -11.73 -27.50 11.20
CA HIS A 5 -10.28 -27.36 11.16
C HIS A 5 -9.85 -27.06 9.71
N ILE A 6 -9.27 -25.90 9.52
CA ILE A 6 -8.64 -25.52 8.24
C ILE A 6 -7.20 -26.00 8.31
N LYS A 7 -6.80 -26.89 7.40
CA LYS A 7 -5.39 -27.25 7.19
C LYS A 7 -4.67 -26.08 6.53
N ALA A 8 -3.34 -26.11 6.54
CA ALA A 8 -2.54 -25.09 5.86
C ALA A 8 -2.99 -24.92 4.41
N PHE A 9 -2.97 -23.70 3.93
CA PHE A 9 -3.16 -23.39 2.51
C PHE A 9 -2.06 -24.04 1.67
N SER A 10 -2.37 -24.40 0.43
CA SER A 10 -1.34 -24.83 -0.52
C SER A 10 -0.37 -23.68 -0.84
N GLU A 11 0.83 -23.99 -1.33
CA GLU A 11 1.80 -22.97 -1.76
C GLU A 11 1.20 -22.04 -2.82
N GLU A 12 0.42 -22.59 -3.76
CA GLU A 12 -0.27 -21.81 -4.80
C GLU A 12 -1.29 -20.84 -4.20
N MET A 13 -2.10 -21.28 -3.24
CA MET A 13 -3.05 -20.43 -2.51
C MET A 13 -2.33 -19.32 -1.74
N ASN A 14 -1.23 -19.64 -1.05
CA ASN A 14 -0.43 -18.64 -0.34
C ASN A 14 0.20 -17.62 -1.30
N ALA A 15 0.68 -18.06 -2.45
CA ALA A 15 1.32 -17.19 -3.45
C ALA A 15 0.33 -16.28 -4.18
N SER A 16 -0.96 -16.63 -4.24
CA SER A 16 -1.98 -15.83 -4.94
C SER A 16 -2.27 -14.51 -4.24
N GLY A 17 -2.13 -14.46 -2.91
CA GLY A 17 -2.52 -13.32 -2.10
C GLY A 17 -4.04 -13.07 -2.07
N GLU A 18 -4.83 -14.06 -2.42
CA GLU A 18 -6.29 -13.99 -2.44
C GLU A 18 -6.89 -14.38 -1.09
N SER A 19 -8.07 -13.83 -0.80
CA SER A 19 -8.90 -14.29 0.30
C SER A 19 -9.79 -15.44 -0.16
N TYR A 20 -9.90 -16.47 0.65
CA TYR A 20 -10.71 -17.62 0.33
C TYR A 20 -11.97 -17.65 1.20
N ALA A 21 -13.10 -17.97 0.55
CA ALA A 21 -14.40 -18.09 1.20
C ALA A 21 -14.86 -19.55 1.15
N LEU A 22 -15.12 -20.16 2.31
CA LEU A 22 -15.71 -21.47 2.43
C LEU A 22 -17.19 -21.30 2.82
N PRO A 23 -18.14 -21.49 1.89
CA PRO A 23 -19.56 -21.53 2.24
C PRO A 23 -19.89 -22.85 2.96
N VAL A 24 -20.48 -22.74 4.12
CA VAL A 24 -20.94 -23.89 4.92
C VAL A 24 -22.44 -23.78 5.09
N ARG A 25 -23.16 -24.87 4.78
CA ARG A 25 -24.61 -24.96 4.97
C ARG A 25 -24.93 -26.12 5.93
N LEU A 26 -25.77 -25.83 6.91
CA LEU A 26 -26.36 -26.89 7.75
C LEU A 26 -27.45 -27.60 6.96
N VAL A 27 -27.38 -28.92 6.88
CA VAL A 27 -28.41 -29.73 6.26
C VAL A 27 -28.92 -30.71 7.34
N ALA A 28 -30.22 -30.65 7.64
CA ALA A 28 -30.84 -31.59 8.55
C ALA A 28 -30.85 -32.99 7.90
N LYS A 29 -30.23 -33.96 8.57
CA LYS A 29 -30.23 -35.34 8.14
C LYS A 29 -31.28 -36.08 8.94
N GLN A 30 -32.46 -36.31 8.39
CA GLN A 30 -33.60 -37.06 8.96
C GLN A 30 -33.95 -36.69 10.40
N GLY A 31 -35.08 -36.09 10.62
CA GLY A 31 -35.65 -35.82 11.94
C GLY A 31 -36.09 -34.38 12.16
N SER A 32 -36.79 -34.13 13.16
CA SER A 32 -37.71 -33.06 13.48
C SER A 32 -37.12 -31.66 13.76
N ILE A 33 -35.98 -31.27 13.20
CA ILE A 33 -35.44 -29.92 13.38
C ILE A 33 -35.30 -29.25 12.00
N ASP A 34 -36.15 -28.28 11.78
CA ASP A 34 -36.05 -27.42 10.60
C ASP A 34 -34.86 -26.46 10.76
N VAL A 35 -33.97 -26.46 9.76
CA VAL A 35 -32.87 -25.48 9.69
C VAL A 35 -33.43 -24.24 9.04
N MET A 36 -33.47 -23.13 9.76
CA MET A 36 -33.93 -21.86 9.20
C MET A 36 -32.99 -21.40 8.06
N PRO A 37 -33.52 -21.08 6.88
CA PRO A 37 -32.70 -20.73 5.71
C PRO A 37 -31.73 -19.58 5.93
N VAL A 38 -32.09 -18.62 6.77
CA VAL A 38 -31.30 -17.42 7.06
C VAL A 38 -30.15 -17.70 8.06
N THR A 39 -30.35 -18.65 8.97
CA THR A 39 -29.38 -18.96 10.04
C THR A 39 -28.65 -20.29 9.82
N GLY A 40 -29.06 -21.07 8.79
CA GLY A 40 -28.45 -22.34 8.44
C GLY A 40 -27.24 -22.24 7.51
N SER A 41 -26.81 -21.04 7.14
CA SER A 41 -25.67 -20.81 6.26
C SER A 41 -24.63 -19.94 6.95
N LEU A 42 -23.36 -20.27 6.76
CA LEU A 42 -22.19 -19.57 7.27
C LEU A 42 -21.17 -19.49 6.14
N VAL A 43 -20.52 -18.33 6.00
CA VAL A 43 -19.35 -18.18 5.14
C VAL A 43 -18.15 -17.98 6.05
N ILE A 44 -17.17 -18.86 5.94
CA ILE A 44 -15.89 -18.73 6.63
C ILE A 44 -14.92 -18.03 5.68
N LEU A 45 -14.47 -16.85 6.05
CA LEU A 45 -13.40 -16.16 5.33
C LEU A 45 -12.07 -16.60 5.92
N ALA A 46 -11.19 -17.10 5.07
CA ALA A 46 -9.87 -17.52 5.46
C ALA A 46 -8.82 -16.70 4.71
N ASN A 47 -8.00 -15.96 5.45
CA ASN A 47 -6.84 -15.25 4.94
C ASN A 47 -5.58 -15.97 5.40
N SER A 48 -4.62 -16.13 4.51
CA SER A 48 -3.31 -16.65 4.86
C SER A 48 -2.54 -15.65 5.70
N ILE A 49 -1.99 -16.06 6.83
CA ILE A 49 -0.96 -15.30 7.53
C ILE A 49 0.34 -15.58 6.78
N MET A 50 0.88 -14.52 6.15
CA MET A 50 2.10 -14.60 5.36
C MET A 50 3.29 -14.16 6.20
N GLU A 51 4.40 -14.88 6.08
CA GLU A 51 5.70 -14.44 6.56
C GLU A 51 6.45 -13.79 5.39
N PHE A 52 7.07 -12.63 5.63
CA PHE A 52 7.85 -11.92 4.63
C PHE A 52 9.09 -11.26 5.24
N SER A 53 10.02 -10.85 4.37
CA SER A 53 11.15 -10.01 4.71
C SER A 53 10.86 -8.57 4.29
N ALA A 54 11.49 -7.58 4.94
CA ALA A 54 11.40 -6.19 4.50
C ALA A 54 12.76 -5.48 4.60
N PRO A 55 13.10 -4.61 3.63
CA PRO A 55 14.30 -3.79 3.70
C PRO A 55 14.09 -2.63 4.67
N GLN A 56 15.02 -2.46 5.61
CA GLN A 56 15.12 -1.30 6.47
C GLN A 56 16.17 -0.34 5.91
N PHE A 57 15.73 0.87 5.62
CA PHE A 57 16.60 1.98 5.25
C PHE A 57 16.78 2.96 6.40
N VAL A 58 17.84 3.75 6.34
CA VAL A 58 18.08 4.89 7.23
C VAL A 58 18.33 6.12 6.37
N GLY A 59 17.45 7.09 6.46
CA GLY A 59 17.51 8.28 5.60
C GLY A 59 16.91 8.05 4.21
N SER A 60 17.49 8.68 3.18
CA SER A 60 17.03 8.53 1.78
C SER A 60 17.22 7.11 1.28
N THR A 61 16.24 6.62 0.51
CA THR A 61 16.24 5.24 0.01
C THR A 61 16.74 5.10 -1.43
N GLU A 62 16.66 6.16 -2.22
CA GLU A 62 16.92 6.14 -3.67
C GLU A 62 16.15 5.04 -4.44
N LEU A 63 14.93 4.75 -4.02
CA LEU A 63 14.06 3.76 -4.67
C LEU A 63 13.41 4.37 -5.91
N VAL A 64 14.12 4.32 -7.04
CA VAL A 64 13.68 4.90 -8.33
C VAL A 64 13.37 3.79 -9.33
N ALA A 65 12.14 3.78 -9.86
CA ALA A 65 11.76 2.90 -10.95
C ALA A 65 12.10 3.56 -12.29
N LYS A 66 13.32 3.36 -12.77
CA LYS A 66 13.89 4.01 -13.95
C LYS A 66 13.09 3.81 -15.22
N LYS A 67 12.41 2.68 -15.38
CA LYS A 67 11.60 2.41 -16.56
C LYS A 67 10.54 3.48 -16.80
N PHE A 68 9.93 4.05 -15.76
CA PHE A 68 8.97 5.14 -15.94
C PHE A 68 9.62 6.42 -16.49
N SER A 69 10.90 6.70 -16.18
CA SER A 69 11.59 7.85 -16.80
C SER A 69 12.09 7.55 -18.21
N GLU A 70 12.36 6.29 -18.54
CA GLU A 70 12.79 5.85 -19.88
C GLU A 70 11.60 5.74 -20.85
N ALA A 71 10.45 5.29 -20.35
CA ALA A 71 9.20 5.14 -21.09
C ALA A 71 8.02 5.61 -20.20
N PRO A 72 7.76 6.93 -20.13
CA PRO A 72 6.69 7.49 -19.34
C PRO A 72 5.32 6.93 -19.71
N GLU A 73 4.51 6.58 -18.71
CA GLU A 73 3.17 6.04 -18.88
C GLU A 73 2.12 7.08 -18.45
N THR A 74 1.03 7.19 -19.20
CA THR A 74 -0.04 8.14 -18.91
C THR A 74 -1.29 7.39 -18.46
N TYR A 75 -1.81 7.76 -17.28
CA TYR A 75 -3.02 7.15 -16.72
C TYR A 75 -4.14 8.19 -16.60
N ASN A 76 -5.30 7.89 -17.19
CA ASN A 76 -6.52 8.70 -17.04
C ASN A 76 -7.11 8.57 -15.64
N GLU A 77 -6.95 7.41 -15.05
CA GLU A 77 -7.25 7.08 -13.67
C GLU A 77 -6.15 6.18 -13.12
N PHE A 78 -5.93 6.22 -11.82
CA PHE A 78 -4.88 5.40 -11.21
C PHE A 78 -5.10 5.19 -9.71
N THR A 79 -4.33 4.25 -9.17
CA THR A 79 -4.14 4.09 -7.73
C THR A 79 -2.66 3.88 -7.43
N VAL A 80 -2.16 4.55 -6.39
CA VAL A 80 -0.82 4.37 -5.83
C VAL A 80 -0.99 3.83 -4.42
N GLU A 81 -0.32 2.72 -4.09
CA GLU A 81 -0.40 2.09 -2.78
C GLU A 81 0.97 1.73 -2.25
N VAL A 82 1.15 1.83 -0.92
CA VAL A 82 2.34 1.33 -0.24
C VAL A 82 2.05 1.01 1.22
N ARG A 83 2.63 -0.08 1.73
CA ARG A 83 2.65 -0.43 3.15
C ARG A 83 4.05 -0.13 3.69
N PHE A 84 4.13 0.61 4.80
CA PHE A 84 5.41 1.02 5.36
C PHE A 84 5.32 1.29 6.86
N GLN A 85 6.49 1.34 7.51
CA GLN A 85 6.66 1.77 8.89
C GLN A 85 7.79 2.80 8.94
N VAL A 86 7.61 3.89 9.70
CA VAL A 86 8.63 4.91 9.94
C VAL A 86 8.95 5.01 11.42
N SER A 87 10.20 5.30 11.76
CA SER A 87 10.60 5.37 13.17
C SER A 87 10.19 6.66 13.87
N ASN A 88 9.95 7.73 13.11
CA ASN A 88 9.53 9.02 13.65
C ASN A 88 8.90 9.89 12.57
N THR A 89 8.19 10.92 13.00
CA THR A 89 7.64 12.00 12.16
C THR A 89 8.26 13.36 12.50
N ALA A 90 9.57 13.39 12.77
CA ALA A 90 10.26 14.58 13.26
C ALA A 90 10.43 15.71 12.22
N ASN A 91 10.36 15.40 10.94
CA ASN A 91 10.53 16.36 9.86
C ASN A 91 9.37 16.30 8.85
N ARG A 92 8.95 17.47 8.38
CA ARG A 92 8.09 17.64 7.20
C ARG A 92 8.84 17.37 5.89
N ASN A 93 8.16 17.48 4.76
CA ASN A 93 8.70 17.34 3.40
C ASN A 93 9.33 15.97 3.07
N ARG A 94 9.08 14.94 3.87
CA ARG A 94 9.49 13.57 3.57
C ARG A 94 8.57 12.98 2.51
N ALA A 95 9.05 12.89 1.27
CA ALA A 95 8.27 12.30 0.20
C ALA A 95 8.17 10.79 0.37
N VAL A 96 6.94 10.29 0.50
CA VAL A 96 6.63 8.85 0.48
C VAL A 96 6.58 8.35 -0.96
N PHE A 97 6.01 9.16 -1.84
CA PHE A 97 5.93 8.87 -3.28
C PHE A 97 6.03 10.18 -4.06
N SER A 98 6.67 10.15 -5.20
CA SER A 98 6.66 11.26 -6.15
C SER A 98 6.68 10.76 -7.58
N THR A 99 5.97 11.46 -8.45
CA THR A 99 6.08 11.32 -9.90
C THR A 99 5.87 12.66 -10.58
N SER A 100 6.52 12.86 -11.72
CA SER A 100 6.34 14.03 -12.56
C SER A 100 6.51 13.67 -14.03
N GLY A 101 5.75 14.31 -14.88
CA GLY A 101 5.80 14.14 -16.33
C GLY A 101 6.34 15.35 -17.06
N SER A 102 6.53 15.19 -18.36
CA SER A 102 6.97 16.25 -19.27
C SER A 102 5.91 17.35 -19.51
N ASP A 103 4.67 17.09 -19.10
CA ASP A 103 3.55 18.03 -19.17
C ASP A 103 3.52 19.03 -17.98
N GLY A 104 4.53 18.96 -17.10
CA GLY A 104 4.62 19.78 -15.90
C GLY A 104 3.68 19.35 -14.77
N LYS A 105 2.91 18.27 -14.94
CA LYS A 105 2.06 17.73 -13.89
C LYS A 105 2.88 16.85 -12.95
N SER A 106 2.50 16.88 -11.68
CA SER A 106 3.19 16.13 -10.64
C SER A 106 2.22 15.62 -9.59
N LEU A 107 2.61 14.53 -8.95
CA LEU A 107 1.98 14.00 -7.74
C LEU A 107 3.07 13.76 -6.73
N LEU A 108 2.92 14.36 -5.56
CA LEU A 108 3.81 14.19 -4.42
C LEU A 108 2.98 13.81 -3.19
N LEU A 109 3.32 12.69 -2.58
CA LEU A 109 2.78 12.28 -1.28
C LEU A 109 3.88 12.49 -0.26
N ARG A 110 3.68 13.41 0.68
CA ARG A 110 4.73 13.77 1.65
C ARG A 110 4.20 13.96 3.06
N PHE A 111 5.03 13.69 4.03
CA PHE A 111 4.77 14.08 5.39
C PHE A 111 4.76 15.60 5.52
N GLU A 112 3.72 16.15 6.13
CA GLU A 112 3.52 17.60 6.29
C GLU A 112 2.73 17.89 7.57
N ASP A 113 2.75 19.16 7.97
CA ASP A 113 1.91 19.65 9.04
C ASP A 113 0.46 19.87 8.58
N PRO A 114 -0.52 19.69 9.46
CA PRO A 114 -1.87 20.16 9.19
C PRO A 114 -1.85 21.68 9.00
N GLN A 115 -2.53 22.16 7.97
CA GLN A 115 -2.63 23.62 7.67
C GLN A 115 -3.63 24.36 8.59
N SER A 116 -4.27 23.68 9.51
CA SER A 116 -5.18 24.24 10.51
C SER A 116 -4.84 23.69 11.88
N ASP A 117 -5.10 24.51 12.92
CA ASP A 117 -4.91 24.19 14.35
C ASP A 117 -5.75 23.00 14.85
N ASN A 118 -5.75 21.89 14.13
CA ASN A 118 -6.31 20.67 14.66
C ASN A 118 -5.29 20.07 15.63
N SER A 119 -5.47 20.38 16.91
CA SER A 119 -4.59 19.99 18.02
C SER A 119 -4.43 18.48 18.23
N ASP A 120 -5.20 17.66 17.52
CA ASP A 120 -5.19 16.19 17.65
C ASP A 120 -4.13 15.52 16.78
N HIS A 121 -3.51 16.27 15.85
CA HIS A 121 -2.46 15.74 14.97
C HIS A 121 -1.07 16.02 15.54
N LYS A 122 -0.26 14.96 15.63
CA LYS A 122 1.17 15.10 15.92
C LYS A 122 1.85 15.87 14.78
N ALA A 123 2.81 16.72 15.14
CA ALA A 123 3.60 17.46 14.15
C ALA A 123 4.14 16.54 13.05
N HIS A 124 4.04 16.97 11.80
CA HIS A 124 4.56 16.29 10.61
C HIS A 124 4.04 14.87 10.38
N SER A 125 2.87 14.51 10.95
CA SER A 125 2.33 13.13 10.86
C SER A 125 1.28 12.93 9.77
N LEU A 126 0.87 13.98 9.06
CA LEU A 126 -0.04 13.87 7.93
C LEU A 126 0.73 13.56 6.64
N VAL A 127 0.23 12.66 5.82
CA VAL A 127 0.72 12.51 4.45
C VAL A 127 -0.17 13.30 3.51
N GLN A 128 0.30 14.47 3.13
CA GLN A 128 -0.37 15.39 2.23
C GLN A 128 -0.24 14.91 0.78
N ILE A 129 -1.33 14.99 0.01
CA ILE A 129 -1.27 14.95 -1.45
C ILE A 129 -0.96 16.37 -1.94
N GLN A 130 0.10 16.52 -2.71
CA GLN A 130 0.40 17.74 -3.45
C GLN A 130 0.37 17.41 -4.94
N THR A 131 -0.43 18.15 -5.69
CA THR A 131 -0.45 18.13 -7.14
C THR A 131 0.08 19.45 -7.67
N HIS A 132 0.19 19.60 -9.00
CA HIS A 132 0.54 20.86 -9.65
C HIS A 132 -0.50 21.98 -9.41
N GLU A 133 -1.72 21.65 -8.96
CA GLU A 133 -2.83 22.62 -8.77
C GLU A 133 -3.24 22.82 -7.33
N THR A 134 -3.12 21.79 -6.48
CA THR A 134 -3.75 21.82 -5.14
C THR A 134 -3.09 20.91 -4.14
N TYR A 135 -3.55 21.02 -2.90
CA TYR A 135 -3.16 20.18 -1.78
C TYR A 135 -4.40 19.51 -1.17
N LEU A 136 -4.22 18.29 -0.70
CA LEU A 136 -5.19 17.58 0.14
C LEU A 136 -4.50 17.09 1.40
N ASN A 137 -4.94 17.58 2.55
CA ASN A 137 -4.54 17.06 3.86
C ASN A 137 -5.54 16.01 4.31
N PRO A 138 -5.09 14.81 4.67
CA PRO A 138 -5.98 13.75 5.14
C PRO A 138 -6.51 14.05 6.56
N THR A 139 -7.62 13.40 6.90
CA THR A 139 -8.19 13.44 8.26
C THR A 139 -7.36 12.67 9.27
N TYR A 140 -6.63 11.64 8.83
CA TYR A 140 -5.90 10.72 9.71
C TYR A 140 -4.40 10.95 9.67
N SER A 141 -3.75 10.82 10.84
CA SER A 141 -2.30 10.88 11.00
C SER A 141 -1.67 9.50 10.87
N PHE A 142 -0.41 9.48 10.44
CA PHE A 142 0.45 8.31 10.52
C PHE A 142 1.05 8.18 11.93
N GLU A 143 1.09 6.97 12.43
CA GLU A 143 1.71 6.66 13.72
C GLU A 143 3.11 6.10 13.50
N PRO A 144 4.16 6.70 14.11
CA PRO A 144 5.49 6.12 14.04
C PRO A 144 5.55 4.75 14.72
N ASN A 145 6.46 3.92 14.28
CA ASN A 145 6.70 2.56 14.77
C ASN A 145 5.53 1.57 14.57
N LYS A 146 4.64 1.87 13.61
CA LYS A 146 3.56 0.96 13.22
C LYS A 146 3.55 0.75 11.71
N TRP A 147 3.24 -0.47 11.28
CA TRP A 147 2.91 -0.73 9.89
C TRP A 147 1.59 -0.04 9.53
N GLN A 148 1.64 0.73 8.46
CA GLN A 148 0.47 1.43 7.95
C GLN A 148 0.42 1.33 6.43
N HIS A 149 -0.78 1.32 5.89
CA HIS A 149 -1.04 1.30 4.46
C HIS A 149 -1.55 2.67 4.02
N LEU A 150 -0.92 3.20 2.99
CA LEU A 150 -1.33 4.40 2.28
C LEU A 150 -1.84 4.00 0.89
N ALA A 151 -3.00 4.51 0.52
CA ALA A 151 -3.46 4.46 -0.87
C ALA A 151 -3.95 5.84 -1.31
N VAL A 152 -3.64 6.20 -2.54
CA VAL A 152 -4.16 7.39 -3.20
C VAL A 152 -4.76 6.99 -4.53
N THR A 153 -6.02 7.34 -4.74
CA THR A 153 -6.75 7.08 -5.98
C THR A 153 -7.02 8.37 -6.74
N TYR A 154 -7.09 8.27 -8.05
CA TYR A 154 -7.53 9.32 -8.96
C TYR A 154 -8.47 8.73 -10.00
N ASN A 155 -9.65 9.33 -10.19
CA ASN A 155 -10.69 8.85 -11.11
C ASN A 155 -10.86 9.73 -12.36
N GLY A 156 -9.83 10.50 -12.70
CA GLY A 156 -9.89 11.46 -13.83
C GLY A 156 -10.31 12.88 -13.43
N SER A 157 -10.89 13.08 -12.24
CA SER A 157 -11.36 14.38 -11.77
C SER A 157 -11.18 14.63 -10.27
N LYS A 158 -10.91 13.58 -9.49
CA LYS A 158 -10.87 13.65 -8.03
C LYS A 158 -9.77 12.77 -7.48
N TYR A 159 -8.93 13.32 -6.62
CA TYR A 159 -8.05 12.57 -5.74
C TYR A 159 -8.76 12.17 -4.46
N ARG A 160 -8.46 10.97 -3.98
CA ARG A 160 -8.87 10.49 -2.65
C ARG A 160 -7.71 9.78 -1.98
N ILE A 161 -7.56 9.97 -0.67
CA ILE A 161 -6.54 9.31 0.14
C ILE A 161 -7.18 8.34 1.11
N TYR A 162 -6.55 7.19 1.29
CA TYR A 162 -6.93 6.16 2.26
C TYR A 162 -5.74 5.84 3.16
N ILE A 163 -6.00 5.77 4.45
CA ILE A 163 -5.01 5.38 5.45
C ILE A 163 -5.54 4.17 6.20
N ASN A 164 -4.83 3.06 6.13
CA ASN A 164 -5.28 1.77 6.66
C ASN A 164 -6.68 1.38 6.16
N GLY A 165 -6.93 1.61 4.87
CA GLY A 165 -8.20 1.32 4.22
C GLY A 165 -9.35 2.26 4.57
N LYS A 166 -9.14 3.29 5.39
CA LYS A 166 -10.16 4.29 5.77
C LYS A 166 -10.04 5.53 4.90
N ASP A 167 -11.17 6.03 4.41
CA ASP A 167 -11.25 7.27 3.63
C ASP A 167 -10.76 8.46 4.47
N GLY A 168 -9.64 9.05 4.07
CA GLY A 168 -9.03 10.21 4.70
C GLY A 168 -9.41 11.55 4.06
N GLY A 169 -10.27 11.53 3.05
CA GLY A 169 -10.75 12.73 2.36
C GLY A 169 -10.45 12.74 0.86
N SER A 170 -11.03 13.72 0.19
CA SER A 170 -10.92 13.87 -1.26
C SER A 170 -10.83 15.31 -1.71
N LYS A 171 -10.28 15.54 -2.90
CA LYS A 171 -10.18 16.86 -3.53
C LYS A 171 -10.42 16.74 -5.03
N ASP A 172 -11.28 17.61 -5.56
CA ASP A 172 -11.46 17.75 -6.99
C ASP A 172 -10.25 18.45 -7.62
N VAL A 173 -9.77 17.91 -8.72
CA VAL A 173 -8.63 18.45 -9.48
C VAL A 173 -9.00 18.41 -10.95
N ALA A 174 -9.11 19.57 -11.56
CA ALA A 174 -9.21 19.67 -13.00
C ALA A 174 -7.84 19.42 -13.63
N GLY A 175 -7.79 18.83 -14.80
CA GLY A 175 -6.50 18.88 -15.47
C GLY A 175 -6.03 17.61 -16.15
N GLY A 176 -6.86 16.60 -16.25
CA GLY A 176 -6.60 15.46 -17.12
C GLY A 176 -5.52 14.48 -16.61
N PRO A 177 -5.02 13.62 -17.48
CA PRO A 177 -4.19 12.47 -17.10
C PRO A 177 -2.89 12.88 -16.41
N CYS A 178 -2.42 12.02 -15.50
CA CYS A 178 -1.10 12.15 -14.89
C CYS A 178 -0.09 11.29 -15.65
N ILE A 179 1.04 11.89 -16.02
CA ILE A 179 2.15 11.16 -16.62
C ILE A 179 3.07 10.67 -15.51
N PHE A 180 3.22 9.35 -15.42
CA PHE A 180 4.18 8.70 -14.54
C PHE A 180 5.53 8.65 -15.27
N GLY A 181 6.40 9.60 -14.95
CA GLY A 181 7.73 9.74 -15.53
C GLY A 181 8.82 9.53 -14.47
N ASN A 182 9.34 10.63 -13.90
CA ASN A 182 10.34 10.53 -12.84
C ASN A 182 9.68 10.07 -11.53
N MET A 183 9.66 8.75 -11.30
CA MET A 183 8.93 8.14 -10.20
C MET A 183 9.87 7.58 -9.14
N SER A 184 9.62 7.91 -7.88
CA SER A 184 10.39 7.41 -6.74
C SER A 184 9.55 7.19 -5.48
N TRP A 185 10.01 6.25 -4.65
CA TRP A 185 9.51 6.01 -3.31
C TRP A 185 10.49 6.52 -2.26
N PHE A 186 9.98 7.10 -1.18
CA PHE A 186 10.74 7.58 -0.01
C PHE A 186 11.93 8.47 -0.40
N SER A 187 11.71 9.38 -1.34
CA SER A 187 12.68 10.37 -1.79
C SER A 187 12.66 11.64 -0.91
N GLY A 188 13.53 12.59 -1.21
CA GLY A 188 13.57 13.87 -0.48
C GLY A 188 14.87 14.07 0.32
N GLY A 189 15.87 13.21 0.12
CA GLY A 189 17.23 13.42 0.60
C GLY A 189 17.31 13.65 2.12
N SER A 190 17.89 14.79 2.52
CA SER A 190 18.13 15.12 3.94
C SER A 190 16.88 15.24 4.81
N TRP A 191 15.68 15.41 4.24
CA TRP A 191 14.44 15.41 5.02
C TRP A 191 14.21 14.09 5.77
N TRP A 192 14.73 12.97 5.23
CA TRP A 192 14.67 11.66 5.85
C TRP A 192 15.77 11.41 6.87
N SER A 193 16.71 12.36 7.08
CA SER A 193 17.81 12.17 8.01
C SER A 193 17.33 11.73 9.40
N GLY A 194 17.97 10.68 9.95
CA GLY A 194 17.66 10.12 11.26
C GLY A 194 16.33 9.35 11.33
N CYS A 195 15.63 9.12 10.20
CA CYS A 195 14.44 8.28 10.16
C CYS A 195 14.77 6.90 9.60
N LYS A 196 14.37 5.85 10.31
CA LYS A 196 14.36 4.48 9.77
C LYS A 196 13.04 4.24 9.05
N ILE A 197 13.10 3.51 7.93
CA ILE A 197 11.96 3.19 7.07
C ILE A 197 11.99 1.70 6.79
N LEU A 198 10.88 1.00 7.05
CA LEU A 198 10.58 -0.32 6.50
C LEU A 198 9.55 -0.14 5.41
N VAL A 199 9.73 -0.78 4.27
CA VAL A 199 8.80 -0.70 3.14
C VAL A 199 8.37 -2.09 2.67
N SER A 200 7.13 -2.19 2.24
CA SER A 200 6.53 -3.41 1.70
C SER A 200 5.41 -3.03 0.74
N GLU A 201 5.05 -3.94 -0.18
CA GLU A 201 3.80 -3.89 -0.93
C GLU A 201 3.53 -2.58 -1.68
N ALA A 202 4.53 -1.99 -2.34
CA ALA A 202 4.33 -0.80 -3.16
C ALA A 202 3.75 -1.16 -4.53
N ARG A 203 2.73 -0.42 -4.98
CA ARG A 203 1.94 -0.76 -6.19
C ARG A 203 1.52 0.47 -6.96
N ILE A 204 1.49 0.35 -8.29
CA ILE A 204 0.90 1.31 -9.21
C ILE A 204 -0.17 0.59 -10.02
N TRP A 205 -1.34 1.20 -10.10
CA TRP A 205 -2.49 0.70 -10.86
C TRP A 205 -2.94 1.73 -11.89
N SER A 206 -3.33 1.29 -13.06
CA SER A 206 -3.97 2.10 -14.10
C SER A 206 -5.49 2.20 -13.95
N VAL A 207 -6.01 1.90 -12.78
CA VAL A 207 -7.44 1.94 -12.41
C VAL A 207 -7.64 2.64 -11.08
N CYS A 208 -8.78 3.33 -10.93
CA CYS A 208 -9.21 3.89 -9.66
C CYS A 208 -9.85 2.79 -8.81
N ARG A 209 -9.11 2.26 -7.82
CA ARG A 209 -9.60 1.19 -6.94
C ARG A 209 -10.64 1.70 -5.96
N SER A 210 -11.64 0.88 -5.69
CA SER A 210 -12.63 1.15 -4.64
C SER A 210 -12.06 0.95 -3.24
N GLU A 211 -12.70 1.55 -2.25
CA GLU A 211 -12.34 1.39 -0.82
C GLU A 211 -12.29 -0.09 -0.40
N ILE A 212 -13.28 -0.89 -0.82
CA ILE A 212 -13.35 -2.33 -0.52
C ILE A 212 -12.17 -3.08 -1.14
N GLN A 213 -11.79 -2.76 -2.37
CA GLN A 213 -10.62 -3.36 -3.02
C GLN A 213 -9.32 -3.02 -2.28
N ILE A 214 -9.20 -1.77 -1.81
CA ILE A 214 -8.04 -1.32 -1.02
C ILE A 214 -8.01 -2.07 0.32
N GLN A 215 -9.14 -2.09 1.06
CA GLN A 215 -9.24 -2.76 2.37
C GLN A 215 -8.88 -4.24 2.31
N ASN A 216 -9.33 -4.94 1.28
CA ASN A 216 -9.10 -6.37 1.12
C ASN A 216 -7.66 -6.73 0.73
N ASN A 217 -6.88 -5.78 0.23
CA ASN A 217 -5.55 -6.07 -0.33
C ASN A 217 -4.41 -5.22 0.29
N MET A 218 -4.59 -4.69 1.50
CA MET A 218 -3.56 -3.85 2.13
C MET A 218 -2.22 -4.56 2.35
N THR A 219 -2.21 -5.86 2.55
CA THR A 219 -1.01 -6.64 2.86
C THR A 219 -0.47 -7.44 1.70
N ILE A 220 -1.32 -7.82 0.74
CA ILE A 220 -0.92 -8.58 -0.44
C ILE A 220 -1.97 -8.47 -1.54
N THR A 221 -1.56 -8.63 -2.79
CA THR A 221 -2.46 -8.79 -3.94
C THR A 221 -1.86 -9.75 -4.96
N SER A 222 -2.70 -10.28 -5.86
CA SER A 222 -2.21 -11.10 -6.96
C SER A 222 -1.42 -10.24 -7.97
N PRO A 223 -0.20 -10.64 -8.36
CA PRO A 223 0.56 -9.94 -9.40
C PRO A 223 -0.13 -9.89 -10.76
N LYS A 224 -1.12 -10.75 -10.98
CA LYS A 224 -1.93 -10.84 -12.21
C LYS A 224 -3.23 -10.05 -12.14
N SER A 225 -3.44 -9.24 -11.10
CA SER A 225 -4.65 -8.45 -10.95
C SER A 225 -4.82 -7.47 -12.12
N PRO A 226 -6.03 -7.37 -12.72
CA PRO A 226 -6.29 -6.44 -13.81
C PRO A 226 -6.00 -4.99 -13.40
N GLY A 227 -5.31 -4.26 -14.28
CA GLY A 227 -4.93 -2.87 -14.04
C GLY A 227 -3.73 -2.67 -13.11
N LEU A 228 -3.09 -3.73 -12.61
CA LEU A 228 -1.84 -3.62 -11.86
C LEU A 228 -0.67 -3.41 -12.85
N GLU A 229 -0.01 -2.26 -12.76
CA GLU A 229 1.04 -1.86 -13.70
C GLU A 229 2.44 -2.12 -13.17
N ALA A 230 2.67 -1.89 -11.88
CA ALA A 230 3.92 -2.21 -11.21
C ALA A 230 3.65 -2.67 -9.78
N TYR A 231 4.43 -3.64 -9.30
CA TYR A 231 4.27 -4.21 -7.96
C TYR A 231 5.60 -4.64 -7.37
N TRP A 232 6.07 -3.94 -6.37
CA TRP A 232 7.26 -4.27 -5.60
C TRP A 232 6.85 -4.81 -4.24
N ARG A 233 7.11 -6.09 -4.00
CA ARG A 233 6.79 -6.73 -2.73
C ARG A 233 7.80 -6.37 -1.65
N PHE A 234 9.02 -6.02 -2.04
CA PHE A 234 10.14 -5.75 -1.15
C PHE A 234 10.42 -6.90 -0.18
N ASN A 235 10.32 -8.13 -0.65
CA ASN A 235 10.47 -9.33 0.18
C ASN A 235 11.60 -10.26 -0.27
N GLU A 236 12.57 -9.76 -1.00
CA GLU A 236 13.71 -10.52 -1.56
C GLU A 236 14.65 -11.06 -0.46
N GLY A 237 14.63 -10.49 0.75
CA GLY A 237 15.42 -10.92 1.91
C GLY A 237 16.91 -10.60 1.81
N LYS A 238 17.39 -10.03 0.69
CA LYS A 238 18.80 -9.70 0.45
C LYS A 238 18.98 -8.72 -0.69
N GLY A 239 20.15 -8.08 -0.72
CA GLY A 239 20.56 -7.21 -1.84
C GLY A 239 19.83 -5.88 -1.87
N ASN A 240 19.90 -5.23 -3.03
CA ASN A 240 19.41 -3.89 -3.29
C ASN A 240 18.67 -3.77 -4.64
N VAL A 241 18.19 -4.90 -5.15
CA VAL A 241 17.36 -5.00 -6.35
C VAL A 241 15.99 -5.50 -5.92
N PHE A 242 14.94 -4.82 -6.33
CA PHE A 242 13.55 -5.11 -5.99
C PHE A 242 12.79 -5.39 -7.28
N GLU A 243 12.36 -6.62 -7.43
CA GLU A 243 11.73 -7.09 -8.65
C GLU A 243 10.28 -6.61 -8.78
N ASP A 244 9.89 -6.34 -10.01
CA ASP A 244 8.49 -6.08 -10.35
C ASP A 244 7.74 -7.41 -10.48
N ALA A 245 6.94 -7.74 -9.48
CA ALA A 245 6.17 -8.98 -9.43
C ALA A 245 5.15 -9.13 -10.58
N THR A 246 4.77 -8.04 -11.26
CA THR A 246 3.88 -8.12 -12.44
C THR A 246 4.58 -8.70 -13.65
N GLY A 247 5.92 -8.68 -13.67
CA GLY A 247 6.74 -9.06 -14.84
C GLY A 247 6.76 -8.00 -15.95
N LYS A 248 6.21 -6.80 -15.73
CA LYS A 248 6.20 -5.71 -16.71
C LYS A 248 7.54 -4.96 -16.76
N GLY A 249 8.49 -5.29 -15.89
CA GLY A 249 9.89 -4.83 -15.96
C GLY A 249 10.17 -3.50 -15.26
N HIS A 250 9.38 -3.12 -14.27
CA HIS A 250 9.60 -1.94 -13.42
C HIS A 250 10.53 -2.22 -12.24
N THR A 251 11.55 -3.06 -12.41
CA THR A 251 12.53 -3.38 -11.37
C THR A 251 13.17 -2.10 -10.82
N ILE A 252 13.30 -2.03 -9.49
CA ILE A 252 14.00 -0.96 -8.79
C ILE A 252 15.38 -1.45 -8.35
N THR A 253 16.40 -0.64 -8.59
CA THR A 253 17.75 -0.85 -8.05
C THR A 253 18.15 0.41 -7.31
N THR A 254 18.58 0.27 -6.05
CA THR A 254 19.10 1.38 -5.25
C THR A 254 20.59 1.22 -4.98
N THR A 255 21.29 2.34 -4.80
CA THR A 255 22.70 2.38 -4.35
C THR A 255 22.80 2.28 -2.81
N VAL A 256 21.69 2.50 -2.11
CA VAL A 256 21.60 2.39 -0.65
C VAL A 256 21.36 0.93 -0.25
N THR A 257 22.32 0.34 0.47
CA THR A 257 22.18 -1.04 0.95
C THR A 257 21.29 -1.09 2.18
N PRO A 258 20.11 -1.77 2.11
CA PRO A 258 19.23 -1.89 3.26
C PRO A 258 19.74 -2.96 4.25
N VAL A 259 19.27 -2.85 5.48
CA VAL A 259 19.33 -3.95 6.45
C VAL A 259 18.04 -4.76 6.31
N TRP A 260 18.16 -6.05 6.03
CA TRP A 260 16.98 -6.91 5.89
C TRP A 260 16.49 -7.40 7.26
N ILE A 261 15.18 -7.36 7.43
CA ILE A 261 14.48 -7.88 8.59
C ILE A 261 13.55 -9.01 8.10
N ASP A 262 13.76 -10.19 8.65
CA ASP A 262 13.03 -11.39 8.26
C ASP A 262 11.95 -11.74 9.29
N LYS A 263 11.10 -12.70 8.93
CA LYS A 263 10.04 -13.27 9.79
C LYS A 263 9.01 -12.24 10.27
N ILE A 264 8.68 -11.30 9.41
CA ILE A 264 7.59 -10.36 9.65
C ILE A 264 6.30 -11.04 9.22
N LEU A 265 5.31 -11.05 10.09
CA LEU A 265 3.98 -11.58 9.72
C LEU A 265 3.11 -10.48 9.11
N SER A 266 2.25 -10.87 8.17
CA SER A 266 1.29 -9.93 7.56
C SER A 266 0.34 -9.29 8.57
N THR A 267 0.17 -9.93 9.72
CA THR A 267 -0.66 -9.48 10.86
C THR A 267 0.10 -8.63 11.88
N ASP A 268 1.41 -8.48 11.75
CA ASP A 268 2.18 -7.67 12.68
C ASP A 268 1.79 -6.20 12.58
N GLU A 269 1.47 -5.60 13.72
CA GLU A 269 1.21 -4.16 13.81
C GLU A 269 2.48 -3.33 13.77
N ALA A 270 3.60 -3.90 14.22
CA ALA A 270 4.90 -3.25 14.26
C ALA A 270 6.03 -4.27 14.12
N THR A 271 7.15 -3.81 13.54
CA THR A 271 8.39 -4.59 13.45
C THR A 271 9.51 -3.86 14.20
N PRO A 272 10.27 -4.53 15.08
CA PRO A 272 11.40 -3.92 15.75
C PRO A 272 12.48 -3.45 14.77
N TRP A 273 13.10 -2.32 15.08
CA TRP A 273 14.21 -1.75 14.30
C TRP A 273 15.53 -2.49 14.62
N LYS A 274 16.32 -2.75 13.60
CA LYS A 274 17.73 -3.18 13.75
C LYS A 274 18.69 -2.01 13.78
#